data_d208673d3b79b2054e1af2c8d5a3fcaf
#
_entry.id   d208673d3b79b2054e1af2c8d5a3fcaf
#
_cell.length_a   1.000
_cell.length_b   1.000
_cell.length_c   1.000
_cell.angle_alpha   90.00
_cell.angle_beta   90.00
_cell.angle_gamma   90.00
#
_symmetry.space_group_name_H-M   'P 1'
#
loop_
_entity.id
_entity.type
_entity.pdbx_description
1 polymer ?
#
loop_
_entity_poly.entity_id
_entity_poly.type
_entity_poly.pdbx_seq_one_letter_code
_entity_poly.pdbx_strand_id
1 'polypeptide(L)'
;MNTRLTSRSFFSNQTLRRAVASILASVLGLVLLGSTAHAQPYPSKSIKLIIPFNAGGALDIVGRLLASELSKQFNQTVVVENKAGAGGNIAASFVAKSDPDGYTLLMGSTGNSVNKSLYGNLNYDPDKDLTPVGIVGQMPNVLLAHKSIPVKNISELIELSKRNPASLNFASGGSGTSEHLAAALFNLQAGTTIPHIPYRGGAPATTDLMSGQVQLMFTNQITAISAMQSGNVKVLGNASASRSPSLPDTPTFVEQGMKGFLVAVWWGVFGPGNLPPELVDRLNQAINASVKTPEMTAKLDAMGATPMTMTAAEFKAFFGQESARWAETVKSGKIKVE
;
A
#
# COMPACT_ATOMS: atom_id res chain seq x y z
N MET A 1 58.85 -87.66 27.85
CA MET A 1 59.74 -86.87 27.02
C MET A 1 58.98 -86.44 25.76
N ASN A 2 58.90 -85.25 25.47
CA ASN A 2 58.40 -84.50 24.32
C ASN A 2 57.27 -83.60 24.61
N THR A 3 57.61 -82.39 24.91
CA THR A 3 56.81 -81.18 24.96
C THR A 3 56.44 -80.76 23.57
N ARG A 4 55.12 -80.53 23.33
CA ARG A 4 54.63 -79.78 22.14
C ARG A 4 54.16 -78.40 22.57
N LEU A 5 54.89 -77.42 22.11
CA LEU A 5 54.52 -76.00 22.17
C LEU A 5 53.38 -75.71 21.19
N THR A 6 52.28 -75.17 21.68
CA THR A 6 51.18 -74.65 20.88
C THR A 6 51.39 -73.10 20.71
N SER A 7 51.66 -72.68 19.49
CA SER A 7 51.76 -71.27 19.11
C SER A 7 50.34 -70.68 19.09
N ARG A 8 50.01 -69.74 20.00
CA ARG A 8 48.85 -68.87 19.91
C ARG A 8 49.19 -67.68 19.00
N SER A 9 48.49 -67.60 17.86
CA SER A 9 48.56 -66.47 16.97
C SER A 9 47.87 -65.24 17.64
N PHE A 10 48.66 -64.27 18.01
CA PHE A 10 48.17 -62.92 18.39
C PHE A 10 47.75 -62.21 17.13
N PHE A 11 46.42 -62.28 16.74
CA PHE A 11 45.86 -61.31 15.81
C PHE A 11 45.77 -59.98 16.52
N SER A 12 46.55 -59.03 16.01
CA SER A 12 46.75 -57.73 16.60
C SER A 12 45.45 -56.94 16.62
N ASN A 13 44.95 -56.56 17.80
CA ASN A 13 43.81 -55.68 18.03
C ASN A 13 43.92 -54.34 17.30
N GLN A 14 45.08 -54.00 16.74
CA GLN A 14 45.27 -52.75 15.98
C GLN A 14 44.64 -52.75 14.57
N THR A 15 44.63 -53.89 13.89
CA THR A 15 43.99 -53.99 12.56
C THR A 15 42.46 -53.87 12.64
N LEU A 16 41.87 -54.48 13.66
CA LEU A 16 40.45 -54.39 13.90
C LEU A 16 40.03 -52.96 14.28
N ARG A 17 40.78 -52.26 15.11
CA ARG A 17 40.56 -50.86 15.50
C ARG A 17 40.69 -49.91 14.31
N ARG A 18 41.65 -50.14 13.40
CA ARG A 18 41.81 -49.32 12.18
C ARG A 18 40.65 -49.54 11.18
N ALA A 19 40.19 -50.77 11.00
CA ALA A 19 39.05 -51.07 10.16
C ALA A 19 37.74 -50.45 10.68
N VAL A 20 37.48 -50.53 12.00
CA VAL A 20 36.33 -49.90 12.64
C VAL A 20 36.40 -48.36 12.54
N ALA A 21 37.55 -47.75 12.75
CA ALA A 21 37.75 -46.32 12.62
C ALA A 21 37.53 -45.81 11.17
N SER A 22 37.97 -46.59 10.16
CA SER A 22 37.73 -46.27 8.75
C SER A 22 36.26 -46.38 8.36
N ILE A 23 35.55 -47.39 8.86
CA ILE A 23 34.10 -47.53 8.62
C ILE A 23 33.31 -46.40 9.31
N LEU A 24 33.66 -46.03 10.54
CA LEU A 24 33.06 -44.89 11.24
C LEU A 24 33.30 -43.56 10.53
N ALA A 25 34.53 -43.32 10.03
CA ALA A 25 34.89 -42.13 9.27
C ALA A 25 34.12 -42.06 7.93
N SER A 26 33.93 -43.20 7.25
CA SER A 26 33.17 -43.29 6.01
C SER A 26 31.67 -43.08 6.23
N VAL A 27 31.07 -43.58 7.31
CA VAL A 27 29.67 -43.36 7.68
C VAL A 27 29.44 -41.91 8.10
N LEU A 28 30.37 -41.30 8.84
CA LEU A 28 30.30 -39.90 9.23
C LEU A 28 30.43 -38.95 8.01
N GLY A 29 31.28 -39.31 7.04
CA GLY A 29 31.39 -38.60 5.74
C GLY A 29 30.14 -38.69 4.88
N LEU A 30 29.44 -39.83 4.88
CA LEU A 30 28.16 -39.98 4.14
C LEU A 30 27.01 -39.20 4.78
N VAL A 31 26.99 -39.06 6.10
CA VAL A 31 25.96 -38.28 6.84
C VAL A 31 26.15 -36.77 6.62
N LEU A 32 27.37 -36.30 6.43
CA LEU A 32 27.66 -34.88 6.14
C LEU A 32 27.36 -34.48 4.69
N LEU A 33 27.31 -35.42 3.77
CA LEU A 33 26.94 -35.16 2.36
C LEU A 33 25.42 -35.16 2.07
N GLY A 34 24.60 -35.57 3.06
CA GLY A 34 23.16 -35.73 2.88
C GLY A 34 22.29 -34.48 3.18
N SER A 35 22.87 -33.40 3.66
CA SER A 35 22.09 -32.21 4.06
C SER A 35 22.33 -31.00 3.14
N THR A 36 22.20 -31.17 1.83
CA THR A 36 21.79 -30.01 1.02
C THR A 36 20.35 -29.75 1.36
N ALA A 37 20.11 -28.95 2.40
CA ALA A 37 18.80 -28.35 2.59
C ALA A 37 18.50 -27.54 1.32
N HIS A 38 17.77 -28.13 0.38
CA HIS A 38 17.17 -27.38 -0.70
C HIS A 38 16.20 -26.40 -0.02
N ALA A 39 16.64 -25.16 0.15
CA ALA A 39 15.74 -24.08 0.51
C ALA A 39 14.55 -24.17 -0.47
N GLN A 40 13.37 -24.47 0.04
CA GLN A 40 12.20 -24.55 -0.81
C GLN A 40 12.06 -23.23 -1.58
N PRO A 41 11.88 -23.28 -2.91
CA PRO A 41 11.83 -22.04 -3.69
C PRO A 41 10.68 -21.17 -3.17
N TYR A 42 10.98 -19.93 -2.78
CA TYR A 42 9.96 -18.96 -2.41
C TYR A 42 9.08 -18.64 -3.63
N PRO A 43 7.76 -18.53 -3.48
CA PRO A 43 6.95 -18.92 -2.33
C PRO A 43 6.62 -20.43 -2.36
N SER A 44 6.71 -21.10 -1.22
CA SER A 44 6.34 -22.51 -1.03
C SER A 44 4.99 -22.70 -0.33
N LYS A 45 4.40 -21.60 0.18
CA LYS A 45 3.09 -21.55 0.85
C LYS A 45 2.33 -20.29 0.40
N SER A 46 1.07 -20.17 0.75
CA SER A 46 0.25 -19.00 0.42
C SER A 46 0.80 -17.72 1.03
N ILE A 47 0.73 -16.62 0.25
CA ILE A 47 1.09 -15.27 0.67
C ILE A 47 -0.18 -14.55 1.16
N LYS A 48 -0.10 -13.78 2.24
CA LYS A 48 -1.18 -12.91 2.71
C LYS A 48 -0.91 -11.48 2.24
N LEU A 49 -1.91 -10.89 1.55
CA LEU A 49 -1.92 -9.46 1.21
C LEU A 49 -2.93 -8.76 2.12
N ILE A 50 -2.42 -8.00 3.08
CA ILE A 50 -3.21 -7.30 4.09
C ILE A 50 -3.68 -5.97 3.52
N ILE A 51 -4.99 -5.72 3.54
CA ILE A 51 -5.61 -4.48 3.06
C ILE A 51 -6.11 -3.66 4.25
N PRO A 52 -5.70 -2.37 4.39
CA PRO A 52 -5.95 -1.56 5.58
C PRO A 52 -7.37 -0.98 5.68
N PHE A 53 -8.26 -1.30 4.75
CA PHE A 53 -9.63 -0.78 4.70
C PHE A 53 -10.66 -1.90 4.49
N ASN A 54 -11.93 -1.56 4.68
CA ASN A 54 -13.05 -2.47 4.43
C ASN A 54 -13.10 -2.90 2.96
N ALA A 55 -13.65 -4.09 2.73
CA ALA A 55 -13.86 -4.63 1.38
C ALA A 55 -14.76 -3.72 0.52
N GLY A 56 -14.52 -3.73 -0.80
CA GLY A 56 -15.31 -2.99 -1.79
C GLY A 56 -14.82 -1.59 -2.10
N GLY A 57 -13.83 -1.05 -1.38
CA GLY A 57 -13.17 0.21 -1.74
C GLY A 57 -12.14 0.04 -2.86
N ALA A 58 -11.68 1.16 -3.45
CA ALA A 58 -10.71 1.14 -4.55
C ALA A 58 -9.43 0.36 -4.22
N LEU A 59 -8.88 0.53 -3.00
CA LEU A 59 -7.70 -0.22 -2.55
C LEU A 59 -7.95 -1.72 -2.45
N ASP A 60 -9.14 -2.15 -2.02
CA ASP A 60 -9.51 -3.56 -1.96
C ASP A 60 -9.64 -4.16 -3.36
N ILE A 61 -10.27 -3.45 -4.28
CA ILE A 61 -10.40 -3.87 -5.68
C ILE A 61 -9.02 -4.05 -6.32
N VAL A 62 -8.15 -3.04 -6.22
CA VAL A 62 -6.80 -3.09 -6.77
C VAL A 62 -5.95 -4.18 -6.10
N GLY A 63 -6.07 -4.33 -4.78
CA GLY A 63 -5.37 -5.38 -4.03
C GLY A 63 -5.79 -6.79 -4.45
N ARG A 64 -7.08 -7.02 -4.71
CA ARG A 64 -7.58 -8.33 -5.21
C ARG A 64 -7.15 -8.61 -6.64
N LEU A 65 -7.10 -7.58 -7.50
CA LEU A 65 -6.56 -7.70 -8.85
C LEU A 65 -5.07 -8.08 -8.80
N LEU A 66 -4.29 -7.38 -8.00
CA LEU A 66 -2.87 -7.69 -7.81
C LEU A 66 -2.67 -9.09 -7.23
N ALA A 67 -3.46 -9.48 -6.22
CA ALA A 67 -3.39 -10.82 -5.62
C ALA A 67 -3.67 -11.93 -6.64
N SER A 68 -4.63 -11.72 -7.54
CA SER A 68 -4.94 -12.64 -8.63
C SER A 68 -3.75 -12.78 -9.59
N GLU A 69 -3.15 -11.66 -10.02
CA GLU A 69 -2.00 -11.68 -10.92
C GLU A 69 -0.76 -12.29 -10.27
N LEU A 70 -0.46 -11.94 -9.01
CA LEU A 70 0.65 -12.53 -8.26
C LEU A 70 0.45 -14.04 -8.05
N SER A 71 -0.80 -14.49 -7.85
CA SER A 71 -1.08 -15.94 -7.73
C SER A 71 -0.74 -16.69 -9.01
N LYS A 72 -1.01 -16.10 -10.19
CA LYS A 72 -0.62 -16.65 -11.49
C LYS A 72 0.92 -16.69 -11.63
N GLN A 73 1.60 -15.57 -11.28
CA GLN A 73 3.05 -15.42 -11.39
C GLN A 73 3.82 -16.41 -10.51
N PHE A 74 3.37 -16.60 -9.28
CA PHE A 74 4.05 -17.45 -8.29
C PHE A 74 3.60 -18.90 -8.32
N ASN A 75 2.53 -19.24 -9.03
CA ASN A 75 1.84 -20.53 -8.93
C ASN A 75 1.53 -20.92 -7.47
N GLN A 76 1.21 -19.91 -6.66
CA GLN A 76 0.86 -20.00 -5.24
C GLN A 76 -0.26 -19.04 -4.91
N THR A 77 -1.17 -19.42 -4.03
CA THR A 77 -2.31 -18.59 -3.66
C THR A 77 -1.86 -17.32 -2.93
N VAL A 78 -2.32 -16.15 -3.39
CA VAL A 78 -2.23 -14.88 -2.65
C VAL A 78 -3.60 -14.56 -2.07
N VAL A 79 -3.70 -14.63 -0.73
CA VAL A 79 -4.96 -14.45 0.01
C VAL A 79 -5.07 -13.01 0.47
N VAL A 80 -6.17 -12.34 0.15
CA VAL A 80 -6.48 -10.99 0.62
C VAL A 80 -7.18 -11.04 1.97
N GLU A 81 -6.68 -10.28 2.93
CA GLU A 81 -7.24 -10.14 4.28
C GLU A 81 -7.42 -8.65 4.63
N ASN A 82 -8.65 -8.22 4.91
CA ASN A 82 -8.94 -6.84 5.28
C ASN A 82 -8.78 -6.62 6.79
N LYS A 83 -7.95 -5.64 7.19
CA LYS A 83 -7.73 -5.21 8.58
C LYS A 83 -7.93 -3.70 8.68
N ALA A 84 -9.16 -3.27 8.73
CA ALA A 84 -9.51 -1.85 8.76
C ALA A 84 -9.30 -1.20 10.13
N GLY A 85 -9.05 0.11 10.14
CA GLY A 85 -9.05 0.95 11.35
C GLY A 85 -7.82 1.84 11.50
N ALA A 86 -7.98 2.91 12.28
CA ALA A 86 -6.95 3.90 12.61
C ALA A 86 -6.20 4.45 11.37
N GLY A 87 -6.93 4.83 10.30
CA GLY A 87 -6.31 5.32 9.05
C GLY A 87 -5.37 4.31 8.36
N GLY A 88 -5.59 3.00 8.58
CA GLY A 88 -4.74 1.92 8.06
C GLY A 88 -3.61 1.49 8.99
N ASN A 89 -3.42 2.15 10.14
CA ASN A 89 -2.32 1.84 11.06
C ASN A 89 -2.45 0.45 11.71
N ILE A 90 -3.67 -0.10 11.85
CA ILE A 90 -3.87 -1.47 12.38
C ILE A 90 -3.23 -2.48 11.44
N ALA A 91 -3.49 -2.39 10.13
CA ALA A 91 -2.91 -3.27 9.13
C ALA A 91 -1.38 -3.08 9.01
N ALA A 92 -0.93 -1.84 8.96
CA ALA A 92 0.49 -1.51 8.84
C ALA A 92 1.29 -2.03 10.05
N SER A 93 0.79 -1.83 11.28
CA SER A 93 1.39 -2.38 12.49
C SER A 93 1.40 -3.91 12.52
N PHE A 94 0.35 -4.55 12.00
CA PHE A 94 0.30 -6.00 11.91
C PHE A 94 1.39 -6.53 10.99
N VAL A 95 1.56 -5.93 9.80
CA VAL A 95 2.62 -6.34 8.86
C VAL A 95 4.00 -6.00 9.39
N ALA A 96 4.20 -4.81 9.96
CA ALA A 96 5.46 -4.38 10.56
C ALA A 96 6.01 -5.35 11.63
N LYS A 97 5.12 -6.06 12.32
CA LYS A 97 5.45 -7.06 13.37
C LYS A 97 5.46 -8.51 12.87
N SER A 98 5.22 -8.73 11.59
CA SER A 98 5.26 -10.06 10.99
C SER A 98 6.70 -10.47 10.67
N ASP A 99 6.93 -11.77 10.48
CA ASP A 99 8.23 -12.30 10.08
C ASP A 99 8.66 -11.73 8.72
N PRO A 100 9.94 -11.35 8.53
CA PRO A 100 10.45 -10.82 7.27
C PRO A 100 10.73 -11.94 6.24
N ASP A 101 9.77 -12.85 6.05
CA ASP A 101 9.86 -14.02 5.18
C ASP A 101 9.10 -13.87 3.84
N GLY A 102 8.51 -12.69 3.60
CA GLY A 102 7.79 -12.38 2.37
C GLY A 102 6.37 -12.94 2.28
N TYR A 103 5.86 -13.64 3.30
CA TYR A 103 4.53 -14.25 3.27
C TYR A 103 3.42 -13.39 3.88
N THR A 104 3.77 -12.24 4.46
CA THR A 104 2.78 -11.26 4.94
C THR A 104 3.15 -9.89 4.38
N LEU A 105 2.33 -9.37 3.48
CA LEU A 105 2.55 -8.11 2.77
C LEU A 105 1.39 -7.15 3.05
N LEU A 106 1.68 -5.85 3.01
CA LEU A 106 0.69 -4.78 3.14
C LEU A 106 0.40 -4.17 1.77
N MET A 107 -0.86 -4.05 1.41
CA MET A 107 -1.29 -3.15 0.34
C MET A 107 -1.44 -1.75 0.92
N GLY A 108 -0.38 -0.96 0.85
CA GLY A 108 -0.34 0.40 1.40
C GLY A 108 -0.86 1.44 0.41
N SER A 109 -1.06 2.65 0.92
CA SER A 109 -1.53 3.80 0.15
C SER A 109 -0.92 5.10 0.69
N THR A 110 -1.33 6.24 0.14
CA THR A 110 -0.92 7.60 0.55
C THR A 110 -0.98 7.80 2.08
N GLY A 111 -1.95 7.19 2.77
CA GLY A 111 -2.03 7.25 4.24
C GLY A 111 -0.77 6.78 4.95
N ASN A 112 -0.08 5.77 4.41
CA ASN A 112 1.15 5.26 5.02
C ASN A 112 2.29 6.31 5.02
N SER A 113 2.33 7.23 4.04
CA SER A 113 3.33 8.29 3.99
C SER A 113 3.04 9.45 4.95
N VAL A 114 1.80 9.62 5.40
CA VAL A 114 1.42 10.73 6.28
C VAL A 114 1.28 10.31 7.75
N ASN A 115 1.02 9.04 8.01
CA ASN A 115 0.64 8.56 9.34
C ASN A 115 1.67 8.90 10.42
N LYS A 116 2.98 8.89 10.10
CA LYS A 116 4.03 9.26 11.04
C LYS A 116 3.91 10.72 11.52
N SER A 117 3.49 11.63 10.64
CA SER A 117 3.34 13.05 10.95
C SER A 117 1.98 13.38 11.56
N LEU A 118 0.97 12.58 11.24
CA LEU A 118 -0.42 12.83 11.63
C LEU A 118 -0.78 12.20 12.98
N TYR A 119 -0.25 10.99 13.27
CA TYR A 119 -0.53 10.25 14.50
C TYR A 119 0.65 10.38 15.47
N GLY A 120 0.43 11.00 16.64
CA GLY A 120 1.49 11.25 17.62
C GLY A 120 2.12 9.99 18.26
N ASN A 121 1.40 8.87 18.28
CA ASN A 121 1.86 7.61 18.88
C ASN A 121 1.51 6.44 17.98
N LEU A 122 2.41 6.09 17.07
CA LEU A 122 2.36 4.82 16.36
C LEU A 122 3.11 3.76 17.17
N ASN A 123 2.60 2.53 17.18
CA ASN A 123 3.25 1.38 17.81
C ASN A 123 4.22 0.65 16.85
N TYR A 124 4.60 1.30 15.76
CA TYR A 124 5.58 0.92 14.76
C TYR A 124 6.18 2.18 14.12
N ASP A 125 7.37 2.09 13.53
CA ASP A 125 7.98 3.17 12.75
C ASP A 125 7.84 2.85 11.24
N PRO A 126 7.01 3.61 10.48
CA PRO A 126 6.81 3.38 9.05
C PRO A 126 8.09 3.34 8.21
N ASP A 127 9.12 4.08 8.62
CA ASP A 127 10.38 4.19 7.86
C ASP A 127 11.34 3.02 8.13
N LYS A 128 11.19 2.33 9.27
CA LYS A 128 12.08 1.24 9.72
C LYS A 128 11.42 -0.13 9.68
N ASP A 129 10.14 -0.16 10.10
CA ASP A 129 9.43 -1.41 10.33
C ASP A 129 8.62 -1.86 9.11
N LEU A 130 8.64 -1.05 8.02
CA LEU A 130 8.09 -1.41 6.72
C LEU A 130 9.15 -1.28 5.63
N THR A 131 9.22 -2.27 4.75
CA THR A 131 10.08 -2.28 3.57
C THR A 131 9.23 -1.99 2.34
N PRO A 132 9.42 -0.85 1.63
CA PRO A 132 8.78 -0.61 0.35
C PRO A 132 9.22 -1.65 -0.69
N VAL A 133 8.27 -2.33 -1.31
CA VAL A 133 8.54 -3.41 -2.28
C VAL A 133 8.26 -2.97 -3.71
N GLY A 134 7.09 -2.38 -3.98
CA GLY A 134 6.75 -1.94 -5.33
C GLY A 134 5.46 -1.13 -5.37
N ILE A 135 5.37 -0.24 -6.35
CA ILE A 135 4.16 0.54 -6.62
C ILE A 135 3.27 -0.19 -7.63
N VAL A 136 1.96 0.02 -7.54
CA VAL A 136 0.96 -0.60 -8.43
C VAL A 136 0.34 0.44 -9.35
N GLY A 137 0.07 1.64 -8.84
CA GLY A 137 -0.55 2.69 -9.61
C GLY A 137 -0.99 3.86 -8.73
N GLN A 138 -1.56 4.87 -9.40
CA GLN A 138 -2.12 6.03 -8.74
C GLN A 138 -3.41 6.49 -9.41
N MET A 139 -4.24 7.21 -8.67
CA MET A 139 -5.47 7.80 -9.16
C MET A 139 -5.62 9.22 -8.61
N PRO A 140 -5.86 10.23 -9.46
CA PRO A 140 -6.07 11.59 -9.00
C PRO A 140 -7.33 11.70 -8.14
N ASN A 141 -7.31 12.62 -7.19
CA ASN A 141 -8.51 13.04 -6.49
C ASN A 141 -9.27 14.08 -7.32
N VAL A 142 -10.58 14.06 -7.21
CA VAL A 142 -11.46 15.09 -7.76
C VAL A 142 -12.28 15.69 -6.64
N LEU A 143 -12.67 16.97 -6.77
CA LEU A 143 -13.54 17.65 -5.83
C LEU A 143 -14.98 17.56 -6.30
N LEU A 144 -15.82 16.94 -5.49
CA LEU A 144 -17.26 16.95 -5.62
C LEU A 144 -17.88 18.03 -4.73
N ALA A 145 -18.95 18.64 -5.23
CA ALA A 145 -19.84 19.47 -4.45
C ALA A 145 -21.29 19.00 -4.60
N HIS A 146 -22.08 19.05 -3.54
CA HIS A 146 -23.52 18.84 -3.63
C HIS A 146 -24.17 19.90 -4.54
N LYS A 147 -25.17 19.52 -5.32
CA LYS A 147 -25.81 20.40 -6.32
C LYS A 147 -26.40 21.69 -5.76
N SER A 148 -26.80 21.69 -4.47
CA SER A 148 -27.36 22.88 -3.82
C SER A 148 -26.33 23.99 -3.58
N ILE A 149 -25.05 23.70 -3.65
CA ILE A 149 -24.01 24.70 -3.45
C ILE A 149 -23.89 25.56 -4.71
N PRO A 150 -24.12 26.87 -4.61
CA PRO A 150 -24.27 27.76 -5.77
C PRO A 150 -22.89 28.22 -6.31
N VAL A 151 -22.02 27.25 -6.64
CA VAL A 151 -20.69 27.51 -7.22
C VAL A 151 -20.48 26.65 -8.47
N LYS A 152 -19.71 27.16 -9.44
CA LYS A 152 -19.42 26.49 -10.71
C LYS A 152 -17.95 26.12 -10.88
N ASN A 153 -17.07 26.72 -10.09
CA ASN A 153 -15.62 26.56 -10.18
C ASN A 153 -14.95 26.78 -8.81
N ILE A 154 -13.64 26.58 -8.77
CA ILE A 154 -12.84 26.68 -7.54
C ILE A 154 -12.80 28.12 -7.00
N SER A 155 -12.74 29.13 -7.87
CA SER A 155 -12.73 30.54 -7.44
C SER A 155 -14.00 30.91 -6.68
N GLU A 156 -15.15 30.56 -7.25
CA GLU A 156 -16.46 30.80 -6.61
C GLU A 156 -16.61 30.04 -5.28
N LEU A 157 -16.04 28.81 -5.19
CA LEU A 157 -16.02 28.03 -3.96
C LEU A 157 -15.19 28.74 -2.87
N ILE A 158 -13.98 29.22 -3.23
CA ILE A 158 -13.12 29.97 -2.31
C ILE A 158 -13.82 31.23 -1.81
N GLU A 159 -14.47 31.98 -2.68
CA GLU A 159 -15.21 33.18 -2.31
C GLU A 159 -16.39 32.86 -1.38
N LEU A 160 -17.16 31.82 -1.70
CA LEU A 160 -18.27 31.36 -0.86
C LEU A 160 -17.79 30.98 0.53
N SER A 161 -16.72 30.19 0.62
CA SER A 161 -16.16 29.73 1.89
C SER A 161 -15.64 30.87 2.77
N LYS A 162 -15.09 31.93 2.16
CA LYS A 162 -14.62 33.12 2.90
C LYS A 162 -15.77 33.99 3.38
N ARG A 163 -16.86 34.07 2.61
CA ARG A 163 -18.08 34.85 2.99
C ARG A 163 -18.90 34.14 4.05
N ASN A 164 -18.99 32.81 3.99
CA ASN A 164 -19.81 32.00 4.89
C ASN A 164 -19.08 30.70 5.27
N PRO A 165 -18.08 30.75 6.15
CA PRO A 165 -17.26 29.59 6.52
C PRO A 165 -18.06 28.42 7.11
N ALA A 166 -19.17 28.73 7.82
CA ALA A 166 -19.97 27.71 8.50
C ALA A 166 -20.92 26.94 7.58
N SER A 167 -21.03 27.32 6.28
CA SER A 167 -21.97 26.69 5.35
C SER A 167 -21.41 25.47 4.62
N LEU A 168 -20.14 25.17 4.80
CA LEU A 168 -19.44 24.12 4.05
C LEU A 168 -18.69 23.18 4.98
N ASN A 169 -18.69 21.88 4.63
CA ASN A 169 -17.88 20.86 5.25
C ASN A 169 -17.26 19.96 4.19
N PHE A 170 -16.04 19.53 4.39
CA PHE A 170 -15.40 18.47 3.61
C PHE A 170 -15.62 17.10 4.27
N ALA A 171 -16.24 16.18 3.56
CA ALA A 171 -16.25 14.76 3.95
C ALA A 171 -15.01 14.03 3.45
N SER A 172 -14.62 12.98 4.14
CA SER A 172 -13.59 12.02 3.68
C SER A 172 -13.85 10.61 4.19
N GLY A 173 -13.17 9.63 3.60
CA GLY A 173 -13.17 8.25 4.09
C GLY A 173 -12.43 8.03 5.41
N GLY A 174 -11.94 9.11 6.04
CA GLY A 174 -11.27 9.08 7.35
C GLY A 174 -9.99 9.93 7.39
N SER A 175 -9.53 10.19 8.60
CA SER A 175 -8.31 10.96 8.85
C SER A 175 -7.09 10.25 8.24
N GLY A 176 -6.22 11.00 7.53
CA GLY A 176 -5.02 10.48 6.86
C GLY A 176 -5.25 9.91 5.46
N THR A 177 -6.48 9.83 4.98
CA THR A 177 -6.75 9.47 3.58
C THR A 177 -6.33 10.60 2.63
N SER A 178 -6.10 10.27 1.34
CA SER A 178 -5.79 11.29 0.32
C SER A 178 -6.89 12.34 0.19
N GLU A 179 -8.13 11.99 0.51
CA GLU A 179 -9.31 12.85 0.54
C GLU A 179 -9.17 13.93 1.63
N HIS A 180 -8.83 13.51 2.85
CA HIS A 180 -8.55 14.42 3.97
C HIS A 180 -7.36 15.35 3.65
N LEU A 181 -6.27 14.77 3.11
CA LEU A 181 -5.07 15.53 2.76
C LEU A 181 -5.34 16.56 1.66
N ALA A 182 -6.18 16.22 0.67
CA ALA A 182 -6.59 17.14 -0.38
C ALA A 182 -7.42 18.30 0.19
N ALA A 183 -8.36 18.03 1.11
CA ALA A 183 -9.15 19.05 1.78
C ALA A 183 -8.26 20.00 2.61
N ALA A 184 -7.30 19.44 3.34
CA ALA A 184 -6.35 20.22 4.14
C ALA A 184 -5.42 21.09 3.27
N LEU A 185 -4.88 20.53 2.19
CA LEU A 185 -4.07 21.27 1.22
C LEU A 185 -4.89 22.37 0.53
N PHE A 186 -6.16 22.10 0.21
CA PHE A 186 -7.08 23.12 -0.31
C PHE A 186 -7.22 24.28 0.65
N ASN A 187 -7.56 24.02 1.91
CA ASN A 187 -7.67 25.04 2.94
C ASN A 187 -6.41 25.87 3.07
N LEU A 188 -5.24 25.20 3.10
CA LEU A 188 -3.94 25.86 3.21
C LEU A 188 -3.67 26.80 2.03
N GLN A 189 -3.84 26.32 0.79
CA GLN A 189 -3.53 27.12 -0.42
C GLN A 189 -4.58 28.20 -0.72
N ALA A 190 -5.85 27.94 -0.42
CA ALA A 190 -6.94 28.87 -0.65
C ALA A 190 -7.10 29.91 0.49
N GLY A 191 -6.41 29.70 1.63
CA GLY A 191 -6.61 30.52 2.83
C GLY A 191 -8.03 30.41 3.39
N THR A 192 -8.59 29.20 3.41
CA THR A 192 -9.92 28.87 3.92
C THR A 192 -9.84 27.96 5.15
N THR A 193 -10.95 27.80 5.86
CA THR A 193 -11.04 26.99 7.09
C THR A 193 -12.28 26.10 7.06
N ILE A 194 -12.55 25.47 5.91
CA ILE A 194 -13.70 24.57 5.77
C ILE A 194 -13.46 23.35 6.66
N PRO A 195 -14.38 23.03 7.63
CA PRO A 195 -14.21 21.90 8.53
C PRO A 195 -14.15 20.55 7.80
N HIS A 196 -13.44 19.60 8.36
CA HIS A 196 -13.36 18.22 7.89
C HIS A 196 -14.25 17.32 8.73
N ILE A 197 -15.01 16.43 8.08
CA ILE A 197 -15.86 15.42 8.70
C ILE A 197 -15.36 14.03 8.28
N PRO A 198 -14.67 13.29 9.18
CA PRO A 198 -14.17 11.96 8.86
C PRO A 198 -15.29 10.91 8.95
N TYR A 199 -15.34 10.02 7.96
CA TYR A 199 -16.23 8.85 7.93
C TYR A 199 -15.42 7.55 8.05
N ARG A 200 -16.11 6.44 8.33
CA ARG A 200 -15.51 5.09 8.33
C ARG A 200 -15.46 4.49 6.92
N GLY A 201 -14.84 5.22 5.97
CA GLY A 201 -14.74 4.83 4.56
C GLY A 201 -15.47 5.78 3.62
N GLY A 202 -15.15 5.71 2.32
CA GLY A 202 -15.68 6.62 1.29
C GLY A 202 -17.17 6.43 1.02
N ALA A 203 -17.74 5.23 1.17
CA ALA A 203 -19.14 4.96 0.85
C ALA A 203 -20.13 5.77 1.70
N PRO A 204 -20.07 5.76 3.05
CA PRO A 204 -20.96 6.59 3.87
C PRO A 204 -20.74 8.09 3.64
N ALA A 205 -19.49 8.54 3.42
CA ALA A 205 -19.20 9.93 3.09
C ALA A 205 -19.88 10.37 1.78
N THR A 206 -19.82 9.51 0.75
CA THR A 206 -20.48 9.76 -0.55
C THR A 206 -22.00 9.80 -0.41
N THR A 207 -22.59 8.93 0.41
CA THR A 207 -24.04 8.92 0.67
C THR A 207 -24.47 10.24 1.30
N ASP A 208 -23.77 10.73 2.30
CA ASP A 208 -24.07 11.99 2.98
C ASP A 208 -23.82 13.21 2.07
N LEU A 209 -22.83 13.15 1.18
CA LEU A 209 -22.65 14.16 0.14
C LEU A 209 -23.85 14.19 -0.82
N MET A 210 -24.30 13.04 -1.31
CA MET A 210 -25.44 12.97 -2.25
C MET A 210 -26.76 13.39 -1.62
N SER A 211 -26.92 13.24 -0.31
CA SER A 211 -28.09 13.70 0.44
C SER A 211 -28.00 15.17 0.89
N GLY A 212 -26.83 15.81 0.76
CA GLY A 212 -26.59 17.20 1.16
C GLY A 212 -26.28 17.40 2.64
N GLN A 213 -26.09 16.32 3.41
CA GLN A 213 -25.66 16.41 4.81
C GLN A 213 -24.27 17.03 4.93
N VAL A 214 -23.40 16.74 3.96
CA VAL A 214 -22.12 17.42 3.77
C VAL A 214 -22.07 18.04 2.38
N GLN A 215 -21.28 19.10 2.21
CA GLN A 215 -21.34 19.94 1.02
C GLN A 215 -20.26 19.60 -0.01
N LEU A 216 -19.09 19.15 0.45
CA LEU A 216 -17.90 18.95 -0.36
C LEU A 216 -17.25 17.61 -0.01
N MET A 217 -16.63 17.01 -1.00
CA MET A 217 -15.80 15.81 -0.79
C MET A 217 -14.73 15.73 -1.87
N PHE A 218 -13.48 15.63 -1.46
CA PHE A 218 -12.48 15.06 -2.35
C PHE A 218 -12.67 13.55 -2.39
N THR A 219 -12.60 12.96 -3.57
CA THR A 219 -12.70 11.52 -3.72
C THR A 219 -11.93 11.04 -4.94
N ASN A 220 -11.78 9.75 -5.10
CA ASN A 220 -11.19 9.18 -6.32
C ASN A 220 -12.18 9.28 -7.49
N GLN A 221 -11.62 9.22 -8.70
CA GLN A 221 -12.37 9.45 -9.94
C GLN A 221 -13.52 8.46 -10.16
N ILE A 222 -13.38 7.18 -9.79
CA ILE A 222 -14.44 6.17 -9.91
C ILE A 222 -15.64 6.55 -9.06
N THR A 223 -15.38 6.83 -7.78
CA THR A 223 -16.45 7.24 -6.85
C THR A 223 -17.13 8.50 -7.35
N ALA A 224 -16.36 9.44 -7.92
CA ALA A 224 -16.93 10.67 -8.47
C ALA A 224 -17.84 10.38 -9.66
N ILE A 225 -17.42 9.60 -10.63
CA ILE A 225 -18.22 9.23 -11.80
C ILE A 225 -19.52 8.53 -11.37
N SER A 226 -19.42 7.58 -10.44
CA SER A 226 -20.59 6.90 -9.91
C SER A 226 -21.54 7.86 -9.17
N ALA A 227 -21.02 8.76 -8.34
CA ALA A 227 -21.84 9.73 -7.60
C ALA A 227 -22.53 10.72 -8.53
N MET A 228 -21.88 11.15 -9.62
CA MET A 228 -22.48 12.05 -10.63
C MET A 228 -23.73 11.46 -11.28
N GLN A 229 -23.82 10.14 -11.42
CA GLN A 229 -25.02 9.47 -11.99
C GLN A 229 -26.28 9.71 -11.16
N SER A 230 -26.15 10.06 -9.89
CA SER A 230 -27.28 10.42 -9.03
C SER A 230 -27.94 11.77 -9.42
N GLY A 231 -27.22 12.62 -10.17
CA GLY A 231 -27.65 14.00 -10.46
C GLY A 231 -27.65 14.93 -9.24
N ASN A 232 -27.14 14.48 -8.09
CA ASN A 232 -27.12 15.26 -6.84
C ASN A 232 -25.78 15.94 -6.55
N VAL A 233 -24.73 15.59 -7.29
CA VAL A 233 -23.39 16.16 -7.13
C VAL A 233 -22.85 16.65 -8.47
N LYS A 234 -21.90 17.57 -8.40
CA LYS A 234 -21.14 18.10 -9.53
C LYS A 234 -19.66 18.05 -9.22
N VAL A 235 -18.82 17.87 -10.25
CA VAL A 235 -17.37 17.93 -10.13
C VAL A 235 -16.93 19.39 -10.32
N LEU A 236 -16.10 19.90 -9.41
CA LEU A 236 -15.55 21.25 -9.49
C LEU A 236 -14.11 21.30 -10.02
N GLY A 237 -13.34 20.24 -9.85
CA GLY A 237 -11.97 20.21 -10.31
C GLY A 237 -11.31 18.85 -10.13
N ASN A 238 -10.27 18.62 -10.93
CA ASN A 238 -9.41 17.43 -10.90
C ASN A 238 -8.02 17.82 -10.37
N ALA A 239 -7.52 17.09 -9.38
CA ALA A 239 -6.23 17.34 -8.72
C ALA A 239 -5.05 16.67 -9.45
N SER A 240 -5.11 16.56 -10.77
CA SER A 240 -4.04 16.04 -11.64
C SER A 240 -3.36 17.15 -12.44
N ALA A 241 -2.21 16.83 -13.04
CA ALA A 241 -1.48 17.76 -13.91
C ALA A 241 -2.20 18.06 -15.24
N SER A 242 -3.02 17.11 -15.72
CA SER A 242 -3.82 17.23 -16.95
C SER A 242 -5.23 16.71 -16.72
N ARG A 243 -6.17 17.09 -17.59
CA ARG A 243 -7.53 16.58 -17.53
C ARG A 243 -7.57 15.07 -17.73
N SER A 244 -8.48 14.42 -17.02
CA SER A 244 -8.69 12.99 -17.18
C SER A 244 -9.49 12.67 -18.43
N PRO A 245 -9.12 11.64 -19.21
CA PRO A 245 -9.94 11.17 -20.33
C PRO A 245 -11.37 10.77 -19.93
N SER A 246 -11.58 10.30 -18.70
CA SER A 246 -12.88 9.91 -18.18
C SER A 246 -13.71 11.10 -17.67
N LEU A 247 -13.09 12.29 -17.51
CA LEU A 247 -13.73 13.54 -17.09
C LEU A 247 -13.16 14.71 -17.93
N PRO A 248 -13.32 14.69 -19.27
CA PRO A 248 -12.65 15.64 -20.18
C PRO A 248 -13.10 17.09 -19.97
N ASP A 249 -14.33 17.29 -19.53
CA ASP A 249 -14.92 18.63 -19.29
C ASP A 249 -14.55 19.18 -17.91
N THR A 250 -13.94 18.37 -17.04
CA THR A 250 -13.55 18.81 -15.70
C THR A 250 -12.19 19.48 -15.73
N PRO A 251 -12.08 20.78 -15.45
CA PRO A 251 -10.79 21.47 -15.42
C PRO A 251 -9.94 20.96 -14.24
N THR A 252 -8.63 21.02 -14.39
CA THR A 252 -7.71 20.76 -13.27
C THR A 252 -7.71 21.92 -12.29
N PHE A 253 -7.25 21.68 -11.05
CA PHE A 253 -7.01 22.75 -10.09
C PHE A 253 -5.94 23.74 -10.59
N VAL A 254 -4.95 23.24 -11.33
CA VAL A 254 -3.88 24.06 -11.93
C VAL A 254 -4.45 25.00 -12.99
N GLU A 255 -5.33 24.52 -13.87
CA GLU A 255 -6.04 25.34 -14.86
C GLU A 255 -6.92 26.42 -14.20
N GLN A 256 -7.41 26.16 -12.99
CA GLN A 256 -8.22 27.10 -12.18
C GLN A 256 -7.38 27.97 -11.24
N GLY A 257 -6.06 28.03 -11.42
CA GLY A 257 -5.17 28.97 -10.72
C GLY A 257 -4.53 28.43 -9.44
N MET A 258 -4.85 27.24 -8.97
CA MET A 258 -4.21 26.61 -7.81
C MET A 258 -2.93 25.88 -8.24
N LYS A 259 -1.84 26.64 -8.35
CA LYS A 259 -0.54 26.11 -8.80
C LYS A 259 -0.04 24.98 -7.89
N GLY A 260 0.40 23.88 -8.49
CA GLY A 260 0.96 22.74 -7.75
C GLY A 260 -0.05 21.96 -6.90
N PHE A 261 -1.36 22.21 -7.04
CA PHE A 261 -2.38 21.40 -6.39
C PHE A 261 -2.52 20.05 -7.10
N LEU A 262 -1.64 19.14 -6.73
CA LEU A 262 -1.60 17.78 -7.27
C LEU A 262 -1.79 16.80 -6.11
N VAL A 263 -2.91 16.10 -6.09
CA VAL A 263 -3.22 15.10 -5.06
C VAL A 263 -3.77 13.84 -5.71
N ALA A 264 -3.08 12.75 -5.50
CA ALA A 264 -3.51 11.43 -5.93
C ALA A 264 -3.46 10.45 -4.77
N VAL A 265 -4.35 9.48 -4.77
CA VAL A 265 -4.12 8.26 -4.02
C VAL A 265 -3.18 7.38 -4.84
N TRP A 266 -2.12 6.89 -4.24
CA TRP A 266 -1.26 5.87 -4.83
C TRP A 266 -1.39 4.58 -4.03
N TRP A 267 -1.05 3.46 -4.67
CA TRP A 267 -1.09 2.13 -4.09
C TRP A 267 0.24 1.44 -4.28
N GLY A 268 0.75 0.86 -3.20
CA GLY A 268 2.02 0.15 -3.22
C GLY A 268 2.05 -1.00 -2.22
N VAL A 269 2.95 -1.94 -2.45
CA VAL A 269 3.14 -3.10 -1.60
C VAL A 269 4.34 -2.87 -0.70
N PHE A 270 4.16 -3.20 0.58
CA PHE A 270 5.21 -3.17 1.60
C PHE A 270 5.33 -4.54 2.25
N GLY A 271 6.53 -4.90 2.63
CA GLY A 271 6.80 -6.02 3.53
C GLY A 271 7.15 -5.54 4.93
N PRO A 272 7.36 -6.47 5.89
CA PRO A 272 7.94 -6.17 7.20
C PRO A 272 9.32 -5.52 7.06
N GLY A 273 9.76 -4.81 8.10
CA GLY A 273 11.13 -4.30 8.18
C GLY A 273 12.17 -5.42 8.03
N ASN A 274 13.32 -5.08 7.48
CA ASN A 274 14.42 -6.04 7.26
C ASN A 274 14.07 -7.23 6.34
N LEU A 275 13.11 -7.06 5.43
CA LEU A 275 12.85 -8.07 4.40
C LEU A 275 14.12 -8.27 3.57
N PRO A 276 14.61 -9.53 3.37
CA PRO A 276 15.82 -9.80 2.62
C PRO A 276 15.80 -9.17 1.21
N PRO A 277 16.90 -8.54 0.76
CA PRO A 277 16.94 -7.87 -0.54
C PRO A 277 16.52 -8.76 -1.71
N GLU A 278 16.90 -10.03 -1.69
CA GLU A 278 16.52 -11.00 -2.72
C GLU A 278 15.01 -11.24 -2.80
N LEU A 279 14.33 -11.23 -1.65
CA LEU A 279 12.87 -11.31 -1.61
C LEU A 279 12.22 -10.01 -2.08
N VAL A 280 12.79 -8.86 -1.72
CA VAL A 280 12.32 -7.54 -2.21
C VAL A 280 12.39 -7.50 -3.73
N ASP A 281 13.52 -7.88 -4.32
CA ASP A 281 13.71 -7.88 -5.77
C ASP A 281 12.76 -8.84 -6.47
N ARG A 282 12.60 -10.04 -5.95
CA ARG A 282 11.70 -11.06 -6.49
C ARG A 282 10.23 -10.61 -6.45
N LEU A 283 9.79 -10.07 -5.33
CA LEU A 283 8.44 -9.51 -5.17
C LEU A 283 8.24 -8.30 -6.08
N ASN A 284 9.21 -7.38 -6.15
CA ASN A 284 9.16 -6.21 -7.02
C ASN A 284 9.01 -6.60 -8.49
N GLN A 285 9.80 -7.54 -8.97
CA GLN A 285 9.71 -8.06 -10.34
C GLN A 285 8.32 -8.64 -10.62
N ALA A 286 7.77 -9.44 -9.71
CA ALA A 286 6.45 -10.02 -9.85
C ALA A 286 5.35 -8.96 -9.84
N ILE A 287 5.43 -7.94 -8.97
CA ILE A 287 4.49 -6.81 -8.92
C ILE A 287 4.55 -6.04 -10.25
N ASN A 288 5.74 -5.66 -10.70
CA ASN A 288 5.92 -4.92 -11.95
C ASN A 288 5.43 -5.70 -13.17
N ALA A 289 5.65 -7.03 -13.21
CA ALA A 289 5.12 -7.89 -14.26
C ALA A 289 3.58 -7.96 -14.20
N SER A 290 3.00 -8.07 -13.00
CA SER A 290 1.54 -8.09 -12.79
C SER A 290 0.88 -6.80 -13.26
N VAL A 291 1.46 -5.64 -12.92
CA VAL A 291 0.93 -4.32 -13.33
C VAL A 291 0.92 -4.14 -14.85
N LYS A 292 1.88 -4.75 -15.55
CA LYS A 292 2.01 -4.68 -17.02
C LYS A 292 1.10 -5.65 -17.77
N THR A 293 0.39 -6.55 -17.10
CA THR A 293 -0.53 -7.46 -17.80
C THR A 293 -1.67 -6.67 -18.44
N PRO A 294 -2.12 -7.06 -19.65
CA PRO A 294 -3.26 -6.40 -20.31
C PRO A 294 -4.51 -6.36 -19.42
N GLU A 295 -4.77 -7.42 -18.65
CA GLU A 295 -5.91 -7.50 -17.75
C GLU A 295 -5.82 -6.45 -16.63
N MET A 296 -4.66 -6.33 -15.96
CA MET A 296 -4.45 -5.38 -14.87
C MET A 296 -4.49 -3.94 -15.39
N THR A 297 -3.79 -3.66 -16.50
CA THR A 297 -3.76 -2.33 -17.12
C THR A 297 -5.17 -1.89 -17.53
N ALA A 298 -5.93 -2.73 -18.24
CA ALA A 298 -7.28 -2.38 -18.67
C ALA A 298 -8.23 -2.11 -17.50
N LYS A 299 -8.09 -2.85 -16.40
CA LYS A 299 -8.91 -2.62 -15.20
C LYS A 299 -8.52 -1.34 -14.47
N LEU A 300 -7.23 -1.05 -14.35
CA LEU A 300 -6.76 0.21 -13.77
C LEU A 300 -7.23 1.41 -14.61
N ASP A 301 -7.08 1.34 -15.95
CA ASP A 301 -7.54 2.38 -16.88
C ASP A 301 -9.06 2.59 -16.77
N ALA A 302 -9.84 1.52 -16.75
CA ALA A 302 -11.30 1.60 -16.56
C ALA A 302 -11.68 2.24 -15.21
N MET A 303 -10.81 2.12 -14.23
CA MET A 303 -10.92 2.82 -12.95
C MET A 303 -10.46 4.29 -13.00
N GLY A 304 -9.90 4.77 -14.09
CA GLY A 304 -9.27 6.09 -14.18
C GLY A 304 -7.97 6.18 -13.39
N ALA A 305 -7.35 5.04 -13.12
CA ALA A 305 -6.05 4.95 -12.46
C ALA A 305 -4.94 4.81 -13.50
N THR A 306 -3.80 5.38 -13.21
CA THR A 306 -2.58 5.22 -14.03
C THR A 306 -1.74 4.08 -13.45
N PRO A 307 -1.50 2.99 -14.20
CA PRO A 307 -0.56 1.96 -13.80
C PRO A 307 0.84 2.55 -13.57
N MET A 308 1.54 2.09 -12.54
CA MET A 308 2.91 2.52 -12.26
C MET A 308 3.81 1.32 -12.00
N THR A 309 5.03 1.40 -12.48
CA THR A 309 6.09 0.43 -12.19
C THR A 309 7.35 1.15 -11.77
N MET A 310 7.97 0.70 -10.70
CA MET A 310 9.22 1.24 -10.16
C MET A 310 10.07 0.08 -9.65
N THR A 311 11.38 0.24 -9.64
CA THR A 311 12.25 -0.60 -8.80
C THR A 311 11.93 -0.37 -7.33
N ALA A 312 12.29 -1.29 -6.46
CA ALA A 312 12.08 -1.11 -5.01
C ALA A 312 12.81 0.13 -4.47
N ALA A 313 13.99 0.45 -5.02
CA ALA A 313 14.76 1.64 -4.66
C ALA A 313 14.04 2.93 -5.07
N GLU A 314 13.49 2.98 -6.29
CA GLU A 314 12.70 4.13 -6.77
C GLU A 314 11.42 4.29 -5.95
N PHE A 315 10.73 3.19 -5.63
CA PHE A 315 9.53 3.26 -4.79
C PHE A 315 9.86 3.72 -3.37
N LYS A 316 10.98 3.27 -2.80
CA LYS A 316 11.46 3.78 -1.51
C LYS A 316 11.74 5.29 -1.54
N ALA A 317 12.37 5.77 -2.61
CA ALA A 317 12.64 7.20 -2.79
C ALA A 317 11.32 7.99 -2.95
N PHE A 318 10.39 7.51 -3.76
CA PHE A 318 9.05 8.08 -3.91
C PHE A 318 8.30 8.16 -2.58
N PHE A 319 8.27 7.06 -1.81
CA PHE A 319 7.63 7.02 -0.49
C PHE A 319 8.24 8.05 0.47
N GLY A 320 9.57 8.20 0.47
CA GLY A 320 10.27 9.20 1.28
C GLY A 320 9.91 10.64 0.88
N GLN A 321 9.82 10.92 -0.43
CA GLN A 321 9.40 12.24 -0.94
C GLN A 321 7.95 12.56 -0.56
N GLU A 322 7.05 11.61 -0.72
CA GLU A 322 5.66 11.75 -0.29
C GLU A 322 5.55 11.97 1.23
N SER A 323 6.32 11.22 2.03
CA SER A 323 6.35 11.39 3.49
C SER A 323 6.81 12.79 3.89
N ALA A 324 7.87 13.32 3.27
CA ALA A 324 8.37 14.67 3.53
C ALA A 324 7.36 15.74 3.11
N ARG A 325 6.77 15.59 1.92
CA ARG A 325 5.75 16.51 1.39
C ARG A 325 4.54 16.60 2.32
N TRP A 326 4.01 15.47 2.75
CA TRP A 326 2.83 15.44 3.63
C TRP A 326 3.16 15.87 5.06
N ALA A 327 4.37 15.58 5.56
CA ALA A 327 4.83 16.09 6.86
C ALA A 327 4.82 17.64 6.89
N GLU A 328 5.29 18.27 5.82
CA GLU A 328 5.25 19.73 5.69
C GLU A 328 3.80 20.25 5.62
N THR A 329 2.94 19.59 4.86
CA THR A 329 1.50 19.95 4.76
C THR A 329 0.80 19.80 6.12
N VAL A 330 1.05 18.73 6.86
CA VAL A 330 0.48 18.49 8.20
C VAL A 330 0.92 19.58 9.17
N LYS A 331 2.22 19.91 9.17
CA LYS A 331 2.80 20.94 10.03
C LYS A 331 2.23 22.32 9.71
N SER A 332 2.29 22.74 8.43
CA SER A 332 1.86 24.06 7.98
C SER A 332 0.34 24.25 8.09
N GLY A 333 -0.44 23.20 7.79
CA GLY A 333 -1.90 23.20 7.90
C GLY A 333 -2.40 22.97 9.32
N LYS A 334 -1.52 22.69 10.31
CA LYS A 334 -1.87 22.31 11.69
C LYS A 334 -2.91 21.16 11.72
N ILE A 335 -2.76 20.23 10.78
CA ILE A 335 -3.68 19.12 10.60
C ILE A 335 -3.55 18.16 11.78
N LYS A 336 -4.68 17.72 12.33
CA LYS A 336 -4.74 16.77 13.45
C LYS A 336 -5.65 15.60 13.09
N VAL A 337 -5.47 14.50 13.76
CA VAL A 337 -6.45 13.40 13.79
C VAL A 337 -7.62 13.85 14.66
N GLU A 338 -8.83 13.78 14.11
CA GLU A 338 -10.08 14.05 14.82
C GLU A 338 -10.66 12.76 15.39
#